data_fc9ec7713861d66665df3854ed147583
#
_entry.id   fc9ec7713861d66665df3854ed147583
#
_cell.length_a   1.000
_cell.length_b   1.000
_cell.length_c   1.000
_cell.angle_alpha   90.00
_cell.angle_beta   90.00
_cell.angle_gamma   90.00
#
_symmetry.space_group_name_H-M   'P 1'
#
loop_
_entity.id
_entity.type
_entity.pdbx_description
1 polymer ?
#
loop_
_entity_poly.entity_id
_entity_poly.type
_entity_poly.pdbx_seq_one_letter_code
_entity_poly.pdbx_strand_id
1 'polypeptide(L)'
;MENSKQQVREFYDRIGWSQISDGLYQNARYEDLRPVARDYIHLCHLRINRYIAPSGDYLLDAGSGPVQYPEYLTYSANYHFRVCADISITALYEARKLIKKHGLYVVADVANLPFKPDAFDAAISMHTIHHLPMREHKHAYLELQRVLKPERSAAVVNGWHEPRLMKMVEPLIRIGRFINGRSTKKKKDWSQESQQDGTFVEKMTPKWLRKELGGAVSFEIHPWRSLSPRFMRWFVRPRLGGRFFLRIIYWLEERLPRFFGENGQYPLIVIRKPRA
;
A
#
# COMPACT_ATOMS: atom_id res chain seq x y z
N MET A 1 -1.35 -25.24 -3.47
CA MET A 1 -2.18 -24.06 -3.10
C MET A 1 -1.64 -23.33 -1.86
N GLU A 2 -1.04 -24.00 -0.96
CA GLU A 2 -0.28 -23.49 0.19
C GLU A 2 1.02 -22.75 -0.23
N ASN A 3 1.49 -23.02 -1.44
CA ASN A 3 2.78 -22.61 -1.96
C ASN A 3 2.97 -21.08 -2.13
N SER A 4 1.96 -20.30 -2.56
CA SER A 4 2.16 -18.84 -2.80
C SER A 4 2.24 -18.03 -1.50
N LYS A 5 1.43 -18.33 -0.50
CA LYS A 5 1.51 -17.67 0.81
C LYS A 5 2.78 -18.06 1.56
N GLN A 6 3.17 -19.33 1.48
CA GLN A 6 4.42 -19.79 2.03
C GLN A 6 5.62 -19.12 1.35
N GLN A 7 5.59 -19.00 0.02
CA GLN A 7 6.60 -18.27 -0.74
C GLN A 7 6.69 -16.79 -0.33
N VAL A 8 5.54 -16.13 -0.13
CA VAL A 8 5.47 -14.74 0.37
C VAL A 8 6.09 -14.65 1.76
N ARG A 9 5.69 -15.54 2.68
CA ARG A 9 6.22 -15.59 4.04
C ARG A 9 7.74 -15.80 4.03
N GLU A 10 8.23 -16.80 3.32
CA GLU A 10 9.67 -17.13 3.24
C GLU A 10 10.48 -15.97 2.63
N PHE A 11 9.94 -15.29 1.62
CA PHE A 11 10.57 -14.12 1.05
C PHE A 11 10.72 -13.00 2.07
N TYR A 12 9.63 -12.66 2.79
CA TYR A 12 9.65 -11.59 3.78
C TYR A 12 10.48 -11.95 5.02
N ASP A 13 10.45 -13.18 5.46
CA ASP A 13 11.28 -13.63 6.60
C ASP A 13 12.77 -13.62 6.30
N ARG A 14 13.18 -13.86 5.05
CA ARG A 14 14.60 -13.95 4.67
C ARG A 14 15.18 -12.69 4.04
N ILE A 15 14.41 -12.00 3.22
CA ILE A 15 14.93 -10.96 2.31
C ILE A 15 14.17 -9.64 2.46
N GLY A 16 12.84 -9.66 2.43
CA GLY A 16 12.01 -8.46 2.27
C GLY A 16 12.20 -7.45 3.40
N TRP A 17 12.47 -7.92 4.60
CA TRP A 17 12.68 -7.09 5.79
C TRP A 17 14.14 -7.05 6.26
N SER A 18 15.10 -7.42 5.42
CA SER A 18 16.51 -7.15 5.69
C SER A 18 16.78 -5.65 5.66
N GLN A 19 17.47 -5.14 6.69
CA GLN A 19 17.90 -3.73 6.73
C GLN A 19 19.04 -3.51 5.74
N ILE A 20 18.93 -2.48 4.89
CA ILE A 20 19.95 -2.07 3.94
C ILE A 20 20.83 -0.94 4.53
N SER A 21 20.25 -0.12 5.41
CA SER A 21 20.91 0.94 6.18
C SER A 21 20.03 1.29 7.37
N ASP A 22 20.51 2.16 8.26
CA ASP A 22 19.79 2.56 9.47
C ASP A 22 18.33 2.95 9.18
N GLY A 23 17.39 2.12 9.66
CA GLY A 23 15.96 2.30 9.53
C GLY A 23 15.37 2.08 8.12
N LEU A 24 16.16 1.69 7.12
CA LEU A 24 15.69 1.38 5.77
C LEU A 24 15.73 -0.11 5.47
N TYR A 25 14.56 -0.66 5.14
CA TYR A 25 14.42 -2.04 4.69
C TYR A 25 14.57 -2.17 3.17
N GLN A 26 14.85 -3.36 2.69
CA GLN A 26 15.02 -3.60 1.25
C GLN A 26 13.81 -3.14 0.43
N ASN A 27 12.61 -3.22 0.97
CA ASN A 27 11.39 -2.73 0.33
C ASN A 27 11.35 -1.19 0.15
N ALA A 28 12.14 -0.41 0.89
CA ALA A 28 12.23 1.05 0.69
C ALA A 28 12.76 1.43 -0.70
N ARG A 29 13.45 0.54 -1.38
CA ARG A 29 13.89 0.74 -2.79
C ARG A 29 12.74 0.97 -3.76
N TYR A 30 11.54 0.52 -3.43
CA TYR A 30 10.34 0.72 -4.23
C TYR A 30 9.70 2.10 -4.04
N GLU A 31 10.25 2.94 -3.13
CA GLU A 31 9.83 4.32 -2.92
C GLU A 31 10.81 5.32 -3.56
N ASP A 32 10.35 6.53 -3.89
CA ASP A 32 11.23 7.60 -4.35
C ASP A 32 11.72 8.44 -3.15
N LEU A 33 12.80 8.01 -2.53
CA LEU A 33 13.37 8.64 -1.33
C LEU A 33 14.14 9.95 -1.60
N ARG A 34 14.18 10.43 -2.84
CA ARG A 34 14.88 11.67 -3.18
C ARG A 34 14.26 12.90 -2.49
N PRO A 35 15.06 13.89 -2.08
CA PRO A 35 14.55 15.09 -1.40
C PRO A 35 13.49 15.86 -2.19
N VAL A 36 13.49 15.77 -3.53
CA VAL A 36 12.50 16.42 -4.41
C VAL A 36 11.10 15.83 -4.26
N ALA A 37 10.99 14.56 -3.90
CA ALA A 37 9.71 13.82 -3.77
C ALA A 37 9.22 13.75 -2.32
N ARG A 38 10.05 14.08 -1.34
CA ARG A 38 9.78 13.87 0.11
C ARG A 38 8.44 14.45 0.55
N ASP A 39 8.18 15.74 0.26
CA ASP A 39 6.97 16.42 0.73
C ASP A 39 5.71 15.77 0.13
N TYR A 40 5.75 15.42 -1.16
CA TYR A 40 4.63 14.75 -1.84
C TYR A 40 4.35 13.37 -1.26
N ILE A 41 5.40 12.56 -1.05
CA ILE A 41 5.26 11.21 -0.47
C ILE A 41 4.75 11.30 0.96
N HIS A 42 5.29 12.21 1.77
CA HIS A 42 4.83 12.48 3.13
C HIS A 42 3.33 12.79 3.17
N LEU A 43 2.86 13.71 2.34
CA LEU A 43 1.44 14.06 2.25
C LEU A 43 0.58 12.87 1.77
N CYS A 44 1.08 12.05 0.83
CA CYS A 44 0.38 10.84 0.39
C CYS A 44 0.23 9.82 1.53
N HIS A 45 1.27 9.59 2.33
CA HIS A 45 1.21 8.73 3.50
C HIS A 45 0.17 9.24 4.52
N LEU A 46 0.17 10.52 4.82
CA LEU A 46 -0.77 11.10 5.79
C LEU A 46 -2.25 11.07 5.37
N ARG A 47 -2.56 10.82 4.07
CA ARG A 47 -3.95 10.71 3.58
C ARG A 47 -4.77 9.67 4.32
N ILE A 48 -4.17 8.58 4.77
CA ILE A 48 -4.84 7.51 5.52
C ILE A 48 -5.60 8.06 6.71
N ASN A 49 -5.00 9.00 7.46
CA ASN A 49 -5.59 9.59 8.66
C ASN A 49 -6.97 10.25 8.45
N ARG A 50 -7.30 10.62 7.21
CA ARG A 50 -8.60 11.25 6.87
C ARG A 50 -9.73 10.24 6.71
N TYR A 51 -9.41 8.96 6.57
CA TYR A 51 -10.36 7.92 6.18
C TYR A 51 -10.54 6.84 7.26
N ILE A 52 -9.86 6.97 8.37
CA ILE A 52 -10.02 6.12 9.56
C ILE A 52 -10.53 6.96 10.72
N ALA A 53 -11.09 6.32 11.73
CA ALA A 53 -11.50 7.01 12.95
C ALA A 53 -10.28 7.71 13.59
N PRO A 54 -10.42 8.96 14.06
CA PRO A 54 -9.30 9.74 14.59
C PRO A 54 -8.75 9.19 15.91
N SER A 55 -9.51 8.34 16.60
CA SER A 55 -9.16 7.69 17.87
C SER A 55 -10.01 6.44 18.10
N GLY A 56 -9.58 5.59 19.01
CA GLY A 56 -10.29 4.37 19.39
C GLY A 56 -9.49 3.50 20.35
N ASP A 57 -10.04 2.34 20.67
CA ASP A 57 -9.33 1.34 21.48
C ASP A 57 -8.33 0.56 20.64
N TYR A 58 -8.79 0.02 19.49
CA TYR A 58 -7.98 -0.86 18.66
C TYR A 58 -7.96 -0.43 17.20
N LEU A 59 -6.76 -0.20 16.66
CA LEU A 59 -6.50 -0.08 15.24
C LEU A 59 -5.89 -1.38 14.75
N LEU A 60 -6.51 -2.04 13.77
CA LEU A 60 -5.92 -3.18 13.08
C LEU A 60 -5.00 -2.71 11.95
N ASP A 61 -3.78 -3.21 11.93
CA ASP A 61 -2.83 -3.08 10.82
C ASP A 61 -2.62 -4.44 10.19
N ALA A 62 -3.39 -4.72 9.13
CA ALA A 62 -3.45 -6.02 8.45
C ALA A 62 -2.38 -6.11 7.35
N GLY A 63 -1.36 -6.91 7.58
CA GLY A 63 -0.12 -6.95 6.82
C GLY A 63 0.77 -5.77 7.18
N SER A 64 1.03 -5.61 8.49
CA SER A 64 1.70 -4.43 9.04
C SER A 64 3.13 -4.26 8.56
N GLY A 65 3.79 -5.34 8.17
CA GLY A 65 5.23 -5.31 7.98
C GLY A 65 5.95 -4.79 9.23
N PRO A 66 7.16 -4.22 9.10
CA PRO A 66 7.92 -3.65 10.19
C PRO A 66 7.50 -2.21 10.57
N VAL A 67 6.39 -1.68 10.02
CA VAL A 67 5.96 -0.28 10.17
C VAL A 67 7.04 0.71 9.69
N GLN A 68 7.40 0.60 8.43
CA GLN A 68 8.62 1.10 7.81
C GLN A 68 8.78 2.63 7.82
N TYR A 69 7.67 3.41 7.74
CA TYR A 69 7.73 4.87 7.58
C TYR A 69 7.24 5.60 8.81
N PRO A 70 7.88 6.75 9.18
CA PRO A 70 7.46 7.54 10.34
C PRO A 70 5.98 7.95 10.31
N GLU A 71 5.45 8.25 9.13
CA GLU A 71 4.05 8.62 8.95
C GLU A 71 3.10 7.49 9.36
N TYR A 72 3.51 6.24 9.24
CA TYR A 72 2.70 5.08 9.62
C TYR A 72 2.45 5.00 11.12
N LEU A 73 3.32 5.60 11.94
CA LEU A 73 3.11 5.71 13.39
C LEU A 73 1.95 6.63 13.73
N THR A 74 1.66 7.63 12.87
CA THR A 74 0.57 8.59 13.11
C THR A 74 -0.81 7.94 13.04
N TYR A 75 -0.97 6.83 12.31
CA TYR A 75 -2.27 6.17 12.13
C TYR A 75 -2.88 5.66 13.44
N SER A 76 -2.04 5.27 14.38
CA SER A 76 -2.47 4.75 15.69
C SER A 76 -2.16 5.66 16.86
N ALA A 77 -1.70 6.89 16.64
CA ALA A 77 -1.23 7.78 17.71
C ALA A 77 -2.28 8.04 18.82
N ASN A 78 -3.57 8.03 18.47
CA ASN A 78 -4.69 8.27 19.39
C ASN A 78 -5.51 6.99 19.67
N TYR A 79 -4.96 5.81 19.45
CA TYR A 79 -5.57 4.53 19.82
C TYR A 79 -4.88 3.99 21.08
N HIS A 80 -5.61 3.19 21.86
CA HIS A 80 -4.97 2.50 22.98
C HIS A 80 -3.95 1.48 22.50
N PHE A 81 -4.30 0.70 21.45
CA PHE A 81 -3.41 -0.30 20.87
C PHE A 81 -3.48 -0.31 19.34
N ARG A 82 -2.32 -0.53 18.72
CA ARG A 82 -2.19 -0.96 17.35
C ARG A 82 -1.99 -2.47 17.31
N VAL A 83 -2.90 -3.20 16.69
CA VAL A 83 -2.80 -4.64 16.47
C VAL A 83 -2.10 -4.86 15.13
N CYS A 84 -0.81 -5.20 15.18
CA CYS A 84 -0.02 -5.54 14.02
C CYS A 84 -0.24 -7.02 13.69
N ALA A 85 -0.91 -7.30 12.57
CA ALA A 85 -1.16 -8.64 12.07
C ALA A 85 -0.37 -8.86 10.78
N ASP A 86 0.52 -9.84 10.73
CA ASP A 86 1.34 -10.14 9.56
C ASP A 86 1.63 -11.64 9.47
N ILE A 87 1.83 -12.17 8.26
CA ILE A 87 2.21 -13.56 8.05
C ILE A 87 3.67 -13.82 8.42
N SER A 88 4.51 -12.79 8.37
CA SER A 88 5.94 -12.82 8.70
C SER A 88 6.16 -12.49 10.16
N ILE A 89 6.67 -13.44 10.92
CA ILE A 89 7.06 -13.23 12.33
C ILE A 89 8.25 -12.25 12.42
N THR A 90 9.13 -12.27 11.45
CA THR A 90 10.29 -11.35 11.37
C THR A 90 9.81 -9.89 11.26
N ALA A 91 8.81 -9.62 10.43
CA ALA A 91 8.19 -8.31 10.32
C ALA A 91 7.61 -7.83 11.66
N LEU A 92 6.93 -8.70 12.39
CA LEU A 92 6.34 -8.39 13.70
C LEU A 92 7.40 -8.10 14.77
N TYR A 93 8.53 -8.80 14.75
CA TYR A 93 9.66 -8.47 15.64
C TYR A 93 10.22 -7.07 15.35
N GLU A 94 10.33 -6.69 14.09
CA GLU A 94 10.78 -5.33 13.72
C GLU A 94 9.73 -4.27 14.11
N ALA A 95 8.44 -4.51 13.84
CA ALA A 95 7.36 -3.63 14.26
C ALA A 95 7.35 -3.42 15.78
N ARG A 96 7.63 -4.47 16.57
CA ARG A 96 7.71 -4.40 18.03
C ARG A 96 8.79 -3.45 18.54
N LYS A 97 9.90 -3.34 17.83
CA LYS A 97 10.98 -2.38 18.22
C LYS A 97 10.51 -0.93 18.12
N LEU A 98 9.63 -0.62 17.17
CA LEU A 98 9.10 0.73 16.92
C LEU A 98 7.86 1.05 17.77
N ILE A 99 6.86 0.16 17.74
CA ILE A 99 5.56 0.36 18.40
C ILE A 99 5.63 0.07 19.90
N LYS A 100 6.52 -0.83 20.34
CA LYS A 100 6.77 -1.16 21.75
C LYS A 100 5.48 -1.61 22.47
N LYS A 101 5.20 -1.01 23.65
CA LYS A 101 4.03 -1.33 24.49
C LYS A 101 2.68 -0.89 23.90
N HIS A 102 2.68 -0.02 22.91
CA HIS A 102 1.49 0.42 22.20
C HIS A 102 1.00 -0.64 21.18
N GLY A 103 1.78 -1.68 20.90
CA GLY A 103 1.50 -2.71 19.91
C GLY A 103 1.10 -4.05 20.51
N LEU A 104 0.13 -4.71 19.86
CA LEU A 104 -0.15 -6.13 19.97
C LEU A 104 0.25 -6.81 18.66
N TYR A 105 0.89 -7.99 18.72
CA TYR A 105 1.54 -8.61 17.56
C TYR A 105 0.98 -10.01 17.34
N VAL A 106 0.39 -10.26 16.18
CA VAL A 106 -0.32 -11.50 15.86
C VAL A 106 0.13 -12.03 14.50
N VAL A 107 0.63 -13.26 14.45
CA VAL A 107 0.88 -13.93 13.18
C VAL A 107 -0.46 -14.31 12.57
N ALA A 108 -0.82 -13.71 11.43
CA ALA A 108 -2.12 -13.90 10.83
C ALA A 108 -2.09 -13.76 9.30
N ASP A 109 -3.01 -14.46 8.65
CA ASP A 109 -3.35 -14.30 7.25
C ASP A 109 -4.46 -13.26 7.11
N VAL A 110 -4.26 -12.24 6.29
CA VAL A 110 -5.23 -11.14 6.08
C VAL A 110 -6.54 -11.62 5.41
N ALA A 111 -6.50 -12.75 4.72
CA ALA A 111 -7.70 -13.38 4.15
C ALA A 111 -8.46 -14.26 5.16
N ASN A 112 -7.91 -14.47 6.37
CA ASN A 112 -8.52 -15.25 7.43
C ASN A 112 -8.07 -14.74 8.81
N LEU A 113 -8.60 -13.57 9.19
CA LEU A 113 -8.20 -12.87 10.40
C LEU A 113 -8.71 -13.58 11.68
N PRO A 114 -7.83 -13.87 12.65
CA PRO A 114 -8.21 -14.61 13.88
C PRO A 114 -8.90 -13.71 14.93
N PHE A 115 -9.70 -12.74 14.48
CA PHE A 115 -10.37 -11.80 15.35
C PHE A 115 -11.89 -11.96 15.28
N LYS A 116 -12.57 -11.63 16.38
CA LYS A 116 -14.03 -11.59 16.44
C LYS A 116 -14.58 -10.47 15.51
N PRO A 117 -15.81 -10.58 15.01
CA PRO A 117 -16.50 -9.47 14.42
C PRO A 117 -16.56 -8.28 15.38
N ASP A 118 -16.65 -7.06 14.84
CA ASP A 118 -16.85 -5.82 15.60
C ASP A 118 -15.76 -5.51 16.66
N ALA A 119 -14.53 -5.95 16.41
CA ALA A 119 -13.43 -5.80 17.35
C ALA A 119 -12.67 -4.47 17.22
N PHE A 120 -12.65 -3.87 16.02
CA PHE A 120 -11.75 -2.75 15.71
C PHE A 120 -12.47 -1.45 15.41
N ASP A 121 -11.91 -0.35 15.91
CA ASP A 121 -12.39 1.01 15.64
C ASP A 121 -11.91 1.53 14.29
N ALA A 122 -10.84 0.98 13.75
CA ALA A 122 -10.39 1.18 12.38
C ALA A 122 -9.50 0.02 11.93
N ALA A 123 -9.34 -0.14 10.62
CA ALA A 123 -8.35 -1.04 10.05
C ALA A 123 -7.58 -0.36 8.92
N ILE A 124 -6.33 -0.74 8.77
CA ILE A 124 -5.49 -0.35 7.62
C ILE A 124 -4.86 -1.60 7.02
N SER A 125 -4.59 -1.56 5.70
CA SER A 125 -3.81 -2.58 5.01
C SER A 125 -3.02 -1.94 3.89
N MET A 126 -1.68 -1.91 4.04
CA MET A 126 -0.79 -1.17 3.16
C MET A 126 0.02 -2.12 2.29
N HIS A 127 -0.29 -2.16 0.99
CA HIS A 127 0.45 -2.96 0.00
C HIS A 127 0.51 -4.47 0.31
N THR A 128 -0.53 -5.03 0.92
CA THR A 128 -0.57 -6.42 1.41
C THR A 128 -1.43 -7.33 0.55
N ILE A 129 -2.68 -6.93 0.24
CA ILE A 129 -3.66 -7.80 -0.40
C ILE A 129 -3.18 -8.30 -1.77
N HIS A 130 -2.38 -7.54 -2.50
CA HIS A 130 -1.84 -7.98 -3.79
C HIS A 130 -0.77 -9.09 -3.68
N HIS A 131 -0.38 -9.50 -2.50
CA HIS A 131 0.44 -10.68 -2.24
C HIS A 131 -0.39 -11.95 -2.00
N LEU A 132 -1.71 -11.82 -1.96
CA LEU A 132 -2.62 -12.96 -1.94
C LEU A 132 -2.93 -13.43 -3.38
N PRO A 133 -3.31 -14.70 -3.59
CA PRO A 133 -3.93 -15.13 -4.83
C PRO A 133 -5.23 -14.37 -5.10
N MET A 134 -5.52 -14.04 -6.36
CA MET A 134 -6.68 -13.21 -6.76
C MET A 134 -8.01 -13.73 -6.21
N ARG A 135 -8.17 -15.07 -6.11
CA ARG A 135 -9.37 -15.71 -5.52
C ARG A 135 -9.59 -15.37 -4.05
N GLU A 136 -8.53 -14.98 -3.32
CA GLU A 136 -8.58 -14.65 -1.91
C GLU A 136 -8.71 -13.13 -1.65
N HIS A 137 -8.52 -12.28 -2.67
CA HIS A 137 -8.66 -10.84 -2.51
C HIS A 137 -10.03 -10.46 -1.93
N LYS A 138 -11.11 -11.03 -2.48
CA LYS A 138 -12.46 -10.76 -1.97
C LYS A 138 -12.60 -11.11 -0.50
N HIS A 139 -12.08 -12.26 -0.08
CA HIS A 139 -12.10 -12.70 1.32
C HIS A 139 -11.35 -11.71 2.22
N ALA A 140 -10.19 -11.23 1.82
CA ALA A 140 -9.44 -10.24 2.60
C ALA A 140 -10.25 -8.94 2.83
N TYR A 141 -10.95 -8.45 1.81
CA TYR A 141 -11.82 -7.27 1.96
C TYR A 141 -13.01 -7.53 2.88
N LEU A 142 -13.63 -8.71 2.78
CA LEU A 142 -14.73 -9.12 3.66
C LEU A 142 -14.26 -9.30 5.11
N GLU A 143 -13.09 -9.86 5.33
CA GLU A 143 -12.50 -10.00 6.67
C GLU A 143 -12.21 -8.64 7.31
N LEU A 144 -11.63 -7.68 6.54
CA LEU A 144 -11.44 -6.32 7.02
C LEU A 144 -12.77 -5.67 7.42
N GLN A 145 -13.84 -5.85 6.62
CA GLN A 145 -15.17 -5.33 6.97
C GLN A 145 -15.77 -6.06 8.20
N ARG A 146 -15.63 -7.39 8.27
CA ARG A 146 -16.18 -8.20 9.36
C ARG A 146 -15.67 -7.76 10.72
N VAL A 147 -14.35 -7.54 10.82
CA VAL A 147 -13.70 -7.20 12.09
C VAL A 147 -13.89 -5.75 12.54
N LEU A 148 -14.31 -4.86 11.66
CA LEU A 148 -14.65 -3.47 12.02
C LEU A 148 -15.91 -3.42 12.87
N LYS A 149 -15.98 -2.52 13.84
CA LYS A 149 -17.20 -2.10 14.51
C LYS A 149 -18.17 -1.42 13.52
N PRO A 150 -19.50 -1.44 13.76
CA PRO A 150 -20.45 -0.69 12.92
C PRO A 150 -20.05 0.79 12.75
N GLU A 151 -20.33 1.36 11.59
CA GLU A 151 -20.02 2.75 11.19
C GLU A 151 -18.52 3.09 11.15
N ARG A 152 -17.64 2.10 11.28
CA ARG A 152 -16.19 2.26 11.18
C ARG A 152 -15.67 1.95 9.78
N SER A 153 -14.45 2.33 9.51
CA SER A 153 -13.85 2.21 8.19
C SER A 153 -12.49 1.53 8.21
N ALA A 154 -12.18 0.89 7.07
CA ALA A 154 -10.84 0.42 6.76
C ALA A 154 -10.27 1.17 5.57
N ALA A 155 -8.98 1.49 5.62
CA ALA A 155 -8.22 2.12 4.55
C ALA A 155 -7.22 1.13 3.96
N VAL A 156 -7.42 0.76 2.68
CA VAL A 156 -6.61 -0.24 1.97
C VAL A 156 -5.86 0.41 0.82
N VAL A 157 -4.54 0.28 0.79
CA VAL A 157 -3.70 0.74 -0.31
C VAL A 157 -3.10 -0.44 -1.05
N ASN A 158 -3.31 -0.48 -2.35
CA ASN A 158 -2.70 -1.45 -3.27
C ASN A 158 -2.22 -0.77 -4.55
N GLY A 159 -1.54 -1.51 -5.43
CA GLY A 159 -1.27 -1.04 -6.78
C GLY A 159 -2.32 -1.57 -7.76
N TRP A 160 -2.81 -0.74 -8.70
CA TRP A 160 -3.62 -1.25 -9.81
C TRP A 160 -2.79 -2.11 -10.77
N HIS A 161 -3.45 -3.11 -11.36
CA HIS A 161 -2.94 -3.75 -12.57
C HIS A 161 -3.06 -2.76 -13.73
N GLU A 162 -1.94 -2.37 -14.34
CA GLU A 162 -1.90 -1.48 -15.50
C GLU A 162 -2.65 -0.13 -15.34
N PRO A 163 -2.23 0.74 -14.44
CA PRO A 163 -2.88 2.04 -14.19
C PRO A 163 -2.86 2.92 -15.45
N ARG A 164 -4.04 3.42 -15.87
CA ARG A 164 -4.22 4.15 -17.14
C ARG A 164 -3.32 5.36 -17.28
N LEU A 165 -3.17 6.17 -16.22
CA LEU A 165 -2.29 7.34 -16.25
C LEU A 165 -0.83 6.96 -16.51
N MET A 166 -0.36 5.87 -15.93
CA MET A 166 1.02 5.40 -16.14
C MET A 166 1.21 4.82 -17.54
N LYS A 167 0.19 4.16 -18.10
CA LYS A 167 0.21 3.71 -19.50
C LYS A 167 0.30 4.87 -20.48
N MET A 168 -0.44 5.96 -20.25
CA MET A 168 -0.41 7.15 -21.12
C MET A 168 0.97 7.82 -21.15
N VAL A 169 1.72 7.79 -20.05
CA VAL A 169 3.05 8.40 -19.98
C VAL A 169 4.21 7.44 -20.32
N GLU A 170 3.95 6.14 -20.48
CA GLU A 170 4.98 5.15 -20.84
C GLU A 170 5.73 5.47 -22.14
N PRO A 171 5.09 5.96 -23.24
CA PRO A 171 5.82 6.36 -24.43
C PRO A 171 6.84 7.47 -24.14
N LEU A 172 6.50 8.46 -23.31
CA LEU A 172 7.42 9.53 -22.91
C LEU A 172 8.61 8.98 -22.12
N ILE A 173 8.37 7.98 -21.25
CA ILE A 173 9.44 7.29 -20.52
C ILE A 173 10.39 6.59 -21.49
N ARG A 174 9.87 5.96 -22.55
CA ARG A 174 10.69 5.28 -23.58
C ARG A 174 11.54 6.27 -24.36
N ILE A 175 10.96 7.41 -24.79
CA ILE A 175 11.68 8.48 -25.47
C ILE A 175 12.79 9.04 -24.58
N GLY A 176 12.50 9.35 -23.32
CA GLY A 176 13.49 9.85 -22.37
C GLY A 176 14.67 8.89 -22.14
N ARG A 177 14.42 7.58 -22.21
CA ARG A 177 15.50 6.55 -22.16
C ARG A 177 16.37 6.57 -23.40
N PHE A 178 15.75 6.70 -24.57
CA PHE A 178 16.46 6.75 -25.85
C PHE A 178 17.39 7.97 -25.92
N ILE A 179 16.90 9.15 -25.57
CA ILE A 179 17.67 10.41 -25.58
C ILE A 179 18.85 10.38 -24.60
N ASN A 180 18.71 9.74 -23.44
CA ASN A 180 19.77 9.67 -22.42
C ASN A 180 20.81 8.56 -22.65
N GLY A 181 20.87 7.94 -23.84
CA GLY A 181 21.91 7.01 -24.26
C GLY A 181 22.07 5.76 -23.39
N ARG A 182 21.11 5.47 -22.49
CA ARG A 182 21.07 4.21 -21.75
C ARG A 182 20.51 3.12 -22.67
N SER A 183 21.40 2.63 -23.53
CA SER A 183 21.22 1.47 -24.41
C SER A 183 20.41 0.37 -23.69
N THR A 184 19.51 -0.17 -24.45
CA THR A 184 18.70 -1.35 -24.17
C THR A 184 19.58 -2.59 -23.91
N LYS A 185 20.25 -2.64 -22.77
CA LYS A 185 20.60 -3.94 -22.23
C LYS A 185 19.30 -4.62 -21.86
N LYS A 186 18.97 -5.67 -22.63
CA LYS A 186 17.86 -6.63 -22.52
C LYS A 186 16.66 -6.13 -21.70
N LYS A 187 15.48 -6.10 -22.33
CA LYS A 187 14.20 -6.17 -21.64
C LYS A 187 14.28 -7.22 -20.54
N LYS A 188 14.74 -6.86 -19.36
CA LYS A 188 14.32 -7.53 -18.17
C LYS A 188 12.88 -7.07 -17.99
N ASP A 189 11.96 -7.94 -18.34
CA ASP A 189 10.55 -7.75 -18.12
C ASP A 189 10.38 -7.51 -16.64
N TRP A 190 9.84 -6.33 -16.25
CA TRP A 190 9.65 -6.01 -14.83
C TRP A 190 8.66 -6.96 -14.14
N SER A 191 7.87 -7.70 -14.93
CA SER A 191 7.10 -8.83 -14.46
C SER A 191 8.01 -10.02 -14.08
N GLN A 192 9.16 -10.21 -14.78
CA GLN A 192 10.15 -11.26 -14.48
C GLN A 192 11.19 -10.83 -13.43
N GLU A 193 11.53 -9.52 -13.33
CA GLU A 193 12.35 -9.03 -12.21
C GLU A 193 11.61 -9.14 -10.86
N SER A 194 10.28 -9.00 -10.85
CA SER A 194 9.47 -9.28 -9.66
C SER A 194 9.45 -10.78 -9.30
N GLN A 195 9.73 -11.66 -10.26
CA GLN A 195 9.81 -13.10 -10.01
C GLN A 195 11.19 -13.60 -9.58
N GLN A 196 12.28 -12.91 -9.93
CA GLN A 196 13.64 -13.31 -9.54
C GLN A 196 14.15 -12.62 -8.25
N ASP A 197 13.72 -11.40 -7.96
CA ASP A 197 14.11 -10.61 -6.78
C ASP A 197 12.93 -10.17 -5.89
N GLY A 198 11.72 -10.63 -6.16
CA GLY A 198 10.47 -10.25 -5.49
C GLY A 198 9.63 -11.45 -5.09
N THR A 199 8.56 -11.19 -4.35
CA THR A 199 7.59 -12.20 -3.96
C THR A 199 6.41 -12.25 -4.93
N PHE A 200 5.51 -13.22 -4.74
CA PHE A 200 4.25 -13.35 -5.47
C PHE A 200 3.42 -12.06 -5.41
N VAL A 201 2.91 -11.60 -6.56
CA VAL A 201 2.07 -10.40 -6.68
C VAL A 201 0.99 -10.61 -7.75
N GLU A 202 -0.28 -10.50 -7.35
CA GLU A 202 -1.43 -10.37 -8.24
C GLU A 202 -2.17 -9.07 -7.95
N LYS A 203 -2.35 -8.24 -8.99
CA LYS A 203 -2.98 -6.92 -8.84
C LYS A 203 -4.35 -6.90 -9.49
N MET A 204 -5.31 -6.30 -8.81
CA MET A 204 -6.68 -6.11 -9.31
C MET A 204 -6.81 -4.88 -10.21
N THR A 205 -7.94 -4.79 -10.91
CA THR A 205 -8.37 -3.60 -11.65
C THR A 205 -9.56 -2.93 -10.96
N PRO A 206 -9.85 -1.63 -11.22
CA PRO A 206 -11.07 -0.99 -10.71
C PRO A 206 -12.35 -1.71 -11.12
N LYS A 207 -12.36 -2.29 -12.34
CA LYS A 207 -13.50 -3.08 -12.86
C LYS A 207 -13.70 -4.36 -12.05
N TRP A 208 -12.62 -5.08 -11.74
CA TRP A 208 -12.66 -6.28 -10.90
C TRP A 208 -13.20 -5.94 -9.51
N LEU A 209 -12.66 -4.89 -8.89
CA LEU A 209 -13.07 -4.47 -7.55
C LEU A 209 -14.57 -4.19 -7.48
N ARG A 210 -15.12 -3.44 -8.44
CA ARG A 210 -16.57 -3.17 -8.49
C ARG A 210 -17.39 -4.42 -8.72
N LYS A 211 -16.94 -5.30 -9.60
CA LYS A 211 -17.67 -6.56 -9.90
C LYS A 211 -17.72 -7.48 -8.68
N GLU A 212 -16.59 -7.68 -8.03
CA GLU A 212 -16.48 -8.70 -6.97
C GLU A 212 -16.93 -8.20 -5.59
N LEU A 213 -16.77 -6.90 -5.30
CA LEU A 213 -17.09 -6.32 -3.99
C LEU A 213 -18.34 -5.45 -3.98
N GLY A 214 -18.77 -4.89 -5.13
CA GLY A 214 -19.81 -3.86 -5.18
C GLY A 214 -21.19 -4.26 -4.62
N GLY A 215 -21.49 -5.56 -4.52
CA GLY A 215 -22.71 -6.08 -3.88
C GLY A 215 -22.52 -6.53 -2.41
N ALA A 216 -21.28 -6.62 -1.93
CA ALA A 216 -20.96 -7.21 -0.65
C ALA A 216 -20.33 -6.21 0.34
N VAL A 217 -19.63 -5.20 -0.17
CA VAL A 217 -18.87 -4.23 0.62
C VAL A 217 -19.15 -2.82 0.12
N SER A 218 -19.52 -1.91 1.00
CA SER A 218 -19.57 -0.48 0.69
C SER A 218 -18.15 0.08 0.67
N PHE A 219 -17.73 0.65 -0.48
CA PHE A 219 -16.39 1.21 -0.61
C PHE A 219 -16.34 2.44 -1.51
N GLU A 220 -15.33 3.27 -1.26
CA GLU A 220 -14.95 4.42 -2.08
C GLU A 220 -13.52 4.25 -2.59
N ILE A 221 -13.20 4.82 -3.76
CA ILE A 221 -11.85 4.79 -4.33
C ILE A 221 -11.32 6.22 -4.38
N HIS A 222 -10.23 6.47 -3.68
CA HIS A 222 -9.49 7.73 -3.64
C HIS A 222 -8.05 7.51 -4.12
N PRO A 223 -7.28 8.55 -4.47
CA PRO A 223 -5.86 8.38 -4.71
C PRO A 223 -5.12 8.30 -3.38
N TRP A 224 -4.31 7.26 -3.19
CA TRP A 224 -3.23 7.34 -2.22
C TRP A 224 -2.04 8.08 -2.84
N ARG A 225 -1.65 7.66 -4.05
CA ARG A 225 -0.63 8.31 -4.87
C ARG A 225 -0.83 7.93 -6.35
N SER A 226 -0.99 8.91 -7.23
CA SER A 226 -1.23 8.63 -8.65
C SER A 226 0.03 8.32 -9.44
N LEU A 227 1.19 8.83 -9.01
CA LEU A 227 2.45 8.65 -9.70
C LEU A 227 3.21 7.43 -9.23
N SER A 228 3.80 6.68 -10.17
CA SER A 228 4.73 5.60 -9.84
C SER A 228 6.11 6.16 -9.46
N PRO A 229 6.88 5.48 -8.58
CA PRO A 229 8.27 5.86 -8.27
C PRO A 229 9.14 5.90 -9.52
N ARG A 230 8.88 5.01 -10.49
CA ARG A 230 9.58 5.00 -11.78
C ARG A 230 9.33 6.29 -12.56
N PHE A 231 8.08 6.73 -12.67
CA PHE A 231 7.74 8.01 -13.31
C PHE A 231 8.43 9.17 -12.60
N MET A 232 8.31 9.25 -11.29
CA MET A 232 8.93 10.32 -10.50
C MET A 232 10.45 10.37 -10.72
N ARG A 233 11.14 9.23 -10.65
CA ARG A 233 12.59 9.17 -10.86
C ARG A 233 13.03 9.64 -12.25
N TRP A 234 12.18 9.49 -13.27
CA TRP A 234 12.50 9.91 -14.64
C TRP A 234 12.18 11.39 -14.89
N PHE A 235 11.02 11.85 -14.48
CA PHE A 235 10.49 13.18 -14.89
C PHE A 235 10.63 14.24 -13.82
N VAL A 236 10.60 13.88 -12.53
CA VAL A 236 10.68 14.86 -11.45
C VAL A 236 12.13 15.20 -11.17
N ARG A 237 12.56 16.38 -11.63
CA ARG A 237 13.92 16.90 -11.48
C ARG A 237 13.92 18.13 -10.58
N PRO A 238 14.85 18.24 -9.59
CA PRO A 238 14.92 19.39 -8.70
C PRO A 238 15.09 20.70 -9.46
N ARG A 239 15.98 20.71 -10.48
CA ARG A 239 16.30 21.90 -11.29
C ARG A 239 15.22 22.32 -12.27
N LEU A 240 14.22 21.49 -12.56
CA LEU A 240 13.11 21.74 -13.48
C LEU A 240 11.78 21.96 -12.74
N GLY A 241 11.83 22.49 -11.54
CA GLY A 241 10.61 22.77 -10.77
C GLY A 241 9.87 21.50 -10.28
N GLY A 242 10.58 20.37 -10.10
CA GLY A 242 9.97 19.08 -9.75
C GLY A 242 9.14 19.12 -8.47
N ARG A 243 9.52 19.89 -7.44
CA ARG A 243 8.71 20.09 -6.23
C ARG A 243 7.38 20.80 -6.54
N PHE A 244 7.43 21.85 -7.39
CA PHE A 244 6.23 22.58 -7.79
C PHE A 244 5.29 21.70 -8.62
N PHE A 245 5.83 20.91 -9.55
CA PHE A 245 5.07 19.93 -10.31
C PHE A 245 4.35 18.94 -9.38
N LEU A 246 5.03 18.38 -8.37
CA LEU A 246 4.42 17.46 -7.43
C LEU A 246 3.34 18.11 -6.54
N ARG A 247 3.48 19.40 -6.20
CA ARG A 247 2.41 20.16 -5.51
C ARG A 247 1.17 20.31 -6.39
N ILE A 248 1.33 20.59 -7.70
CA ILE A 248 0.22 20.64 -8.64
C ILE A 248 -0.46 19.27 -8.74
N ILE A 249 0.31 18.19 -8.88
CA ILE A 249 -0.25 16.82 -8.92
C ILE A 249 -1.04 16.53 -7.65
N TYR A 250 -0.48 16.81 -6.47
CA TYR A 250 -1.19 16.62 -5.20
C TYR A 250 -2.49 17.41 -5.15
N TRP A 251 -2.48 18.67 -5.57
CA TRP A 251 -3.68 19.52 -5.64
C TRP A 251 -4.73 18.95 -6.61
N LEU A 252 -4.33 18.44 -7.76
CA LEU A 252 -5.22 17.78 -8.72
C LEU A 252 -5.82 16.50 -8.15
N GLU A 253 -5.02 15.69 -7.47
CA GLU A 253 -5.48 14.49 -6.77
C GLU A 253 -6.56 14.80 -5.71
N GLU A 254 -6.41 15.94 -4.99
CA GLU A 254 -7.40 16.40 -4.01
C GLU A 254 -8.69 16.95 -4.68
N ARG A 255 -8.59 17.53 -5.87
CA ARG A 255 -9.73 18.10 -6.59
C ARG A 255 -10.51 17.07 -7.42
N LEU A 256 -9.83 16.05 -7.89
CA LEU A 256 -10.38 15.00 -8.76
C LEU A 256 -10.11 13.60 -8.19
N PRO A 257 -10.50 13.35 -6.92
CA PRO A 257 -10.07 12.14 -6.22
C PRO A 257 -10.56 10.85 -6.90
N ARG A 258 -11.78 10.81 -7.41
CA ARG A 258 -12.29 9.63 -8.14
C ARG A 258 -11.47 9.31 -9.38
N PHE A 259 -11.16 10.34 -10.18
CA PHE A 259 -10.39 10.17 -11.40
C PHE A 259 -8.99 9.61 -11.10
N PHE A 260 -8.26 10.26 -10.17
CA PHE A 260 -6.90 9.85 -9.82
C PHE A 260 -6.86 8.53 -9.04
N GLY A 261 -7.87 8.23 -8.22
CA GLY A 261 -7.99 6.97 -7.53
C GLY A 261 -8.15 5.79 -8.49
N GLU A 262 -8.98 5.94 -9.52
CA GLU A 262 -9.24 4.87 -10.48
C GLU A 262 -8.16 4.71 -11.56
N ASN A 263 -7.48 5.78 -11.92
CA ASN A 263 -6.55 5.81 -13.04
C ASN A 263 -5.08 5.95 -12.62
N GLY A 264 -4.81 6.34 -11.36
CA GLY A 264 -3.48 6.48 -10.79
C GLY A 264 -2.83 5.15 -10.44
N GLN A 265 -1.59 5.21 -9.96
CA GLN A 265 -0.80 4.02 -9.65
C GLN A 265 -1.29 3.27 -8.41
N TYR A 266 -1.55 4.00 -7.33
CA TYR A 266 -1.89 3.45 -6.02
C TYR A 266 -3.21 4.06 -5.54
N PRO A 267 -4.31 3.30 -5.60
CA PRO A 267 -5.58 3.69 -4.99
C PRO A 267 -5.52 3.57 -3.47
N LEU A 268 -6.32 4.38 -2.82
CA LEU A 268 -6.78 4.21 -1.45
C LEU A 268 -8.25 3.77 -1.50
N ILE A 269 -8.50 2.52 -1.16
CA ILE A 269 -9.83 1.93 -1.11
C ILE A 269 -10.33 2.04 0.32
N VAL A 270 -11.37 2.81 0.53
CA VAL A 270 -11.98 3.02 1.84
C VAL A 270 -13.23 2.15 1.95
N ILE A 271 -13.18 1.17 2.84
CA ILE A 271 -14.31 0.29 3.16
C ILE A 271 -15.07 0.92 4.33
N ARG A 272 -16.39 0.92 4.27
CA ARG A 272 -17.25 1.34 5.38
C ARG A 272 -18.12 0.18 5.83
N LYS A 273 -18.12 -0.11 7.14
CA LYS A 273 -19.10 -1.04 7.71
C LYS A 273 -20.41 -0.30 7.93
N PRO A 274 -21.52 -0.77 7.37
CA PRO A 274 -22.82 -0.15 7.59
C PRO A 274 -23.22 -0.21 9.08
N ARG A 275 -24.18 0.57 9.46
CA ARG A 275 -24.87 0.43 10.72
C ARG A 275 -25.58 -0.93 10.76
N ALA A 276 -25.56 -1.60 11.91
CA ALA A 276 -26.25 -2.87 12.10
C ALA A 276 -27.77 -2.67 12.10
#